data_d123aeaa6e4871b0b9143ea0df88e0ff
#
_entry.id   d123aeaa6e4871b0b9143ea0df88e0ff
#
_cell.length_a   1.000
_cell.length_b   1.000
_cell.length_c   1.000
_cell.angle_alpha   90.00
_cell.angle_beta   90.00
_cell.angle_gamma   90.00
#
_symmetry.space_group_name_H-M   'P 1'
#
loop_
_entity.id
_entity.type
_entity.pdbx_description
1 polymer ?
#
loop_
_entity_poly.entity_id
_entity_poly.type
_entity_poly.pdbx_seq_one_letter_code
_entity_poly.pdbx_strand_id
1 'polypeptide(L)'
;FKQKTAYEIKECDWSSDVCSSDLIDQRFIDLHVDQQISLGDFVLSGGEIPALALIDAVARLQPGVLSDPQSHLQDSFSPVLQGQLDSPHYTRPEVWQGQAVPEALLSGHHARIEQWRREQSLALTRRWRPDLLPEAHLQQPLKGTGE
;
A
#
# COMPACT_ATOMS: atom_id res chain seq x y z
N PHE A 1 -16.09 -3.51 -13.59
CA PHE A 1 -14.74 -3.20 -14.06
C PHE A 1 -13.86 -4.43 -13.81
N LYS A 2 -13.66 -5.28 -14.83
CA LYS A 2 -12.68 -6.36 -14.74
C LYS A 2 -11.31 -5.72 -14.93
N GLN A 3 -10.58 -5.48 -13.84
CA GLN A 3 -9.15 -5.16 -13.91
C GLN A 3 -8.44 -6.37 -14.50
N LYS A 4 -7.89 -6.22 -15.70
CA LYS A 4 -6.98 -7.20 -16.24
C LYS A 4 -5.68 -7.10 -15.47
N THR A 5 -5.40 -8.10 -14.66
CA THR A 5 -4.11 -8.26 -14.02
C THR A 5 -3.09 -8.60 -15.09
N ALA A 6 -2.04 -7.80 -15.20
CA ALA A 6 -1.00 -7.97 -16.20
C ALA A 6 0.01 -9.07 -15.79
N TYR A 7 -0.46 -10.25 -15.47
CA TYR A 7 0.38 -11.44 -15.31
C TYR A 7 -0.19 -12.60 -16.09
N GLU A 8 0.29 -12.69 -17.28
CA GLU A 8 0.16 -13.84 -18.11
C GLU A 8 1.52 -14.55 -18.08
N ILE A 9 1.60 -15.71 -17.39
CA ILE A 9 2.74 -16.62 -17.47
C ILE A 9 2.58 -17.39 -18.76
N LYS A 10 3.62 -17.41 -19.56
CA LYS A 10 3.64 -18.00 -20.87
C LYS A 10 3.89 -19.49 -20.88
N GLU A 11 3.07 -20.22 -21.63
CA GLU A 11 3.54 -21.48 -22.23
C GLU A 11 4.46 -21.21 -23.42
N CYS A 12 5.68 -21.76 -23.37
CA CYS A 12 6.54 -21.83 -24.53
C CYS A 12 5.94 -22.85 -25.51
N ASP A 13 5.56 -22.41 -26.69
CA ASP A 13 5.28 -23.32 -27.80
C ASP A 13 6.58 -24.01 -28.16
N TRP A 14 6.57 -25.34 -28.12
CA TRP A 14 7.72 -26.20 -28.41
C TRP A 14 8.19 -26.13 -29.88
N SER A 15 7.49 -25.36 -30.72
CA SER A 15 7.75 -25.29 -32.15
C SER A 15 8.51 -24.05 -32.61
N SER A 16 8.78 -23.10 -31.75
CA SER A 16 9.52 -21.88 -32.10
C SER A 16 10.49 -21.45 -31.03
N ASP A 17 11.72 -21.15 -31.41
CA ASP A 17 12.83 -20.70 -30.55
C ASP A 17 12.61 -19.31 -29.88
N VAL A 18 11.41 -18.79 -29.87
CA VAL A 18 11.09 -17.51 -29.25
C VAL A 18 9.84 -17.65 -28.41
N CYS A 19 10.03 -17.66 -27.12
CA CYS A 19 8.97 -17.38 -26.15
C CYS A 19 8.39 -15.98 -26.44
N SER A 20 7.34 -15.89 -27.21
CA SER A 20 6.80 -14.62 -27.70
C SER A 20 5.45 -14.19 -27.16
N SER A 21 4.89 -14.85 -26.14
CA SER A 21 3.65 -14.38 -25.51
C SER A 21 3.59 -14.73 -24.02
N ASP A 22 3.33 -13.78 -23.18
CA ASP A 22 3.15 -13.94 -21.75
C ASP A 22 1.67 -14.24 -21.45
N LEU A 23 1.04 -15.11 -22.24
CA LEU A 23 -0.39 -15.37 -22.15
C LEU A 23 -0.64 -16.73 -21.51
N ILE A 24 -1.35 -16.76 -20.39
CA ILE A 24 -1.98 -17.96 -19.88
C ILE A 24 -3.32 -18.15 -20.58
N ASP A 25 -3.60 -19.38 -21.02
CA ASP A 25 -4.91 -19.72 -21.58
C ASP A 25 -6.02 -19.39 -20.59
N GLN A 26 -7.03 -18.66 -21.05
CA GLN A 26 -8.14 -18.24 -20.20
C GLN A 26 -8.86 -19.43 -19.56
N ARG A 27 -8.95 -20.57 -20.24
CA ARG A 27 -9.55 -21.79 -19.71
C ARG A 27 -8.80 -22.34 -18.51
N PHE A 28 -7.46 -22.18 -18.49
CA PHE A 28 -6.65 -22.55 -17.32
C PHE A 28 -6.95 -21.63 -16.14
N ILE A 29 -7.04 -20.32 -16.41
CA ILE A 29 -7.38 -19.33 -15.38
C ILE A 29 -8.75 -19.64 -14.79
N ASP A 30 -9.76 -19.87 -15.64
CA ASP A 30 -11.14 -20.11 -15.22
C ASP A 30 -11.32 -21.41 -14.40
N LEU A 31 -10.49 -22.42 -14.65
CA LEU A 31 -10.60 -23.73 -14.02
C LEU A 31 -9.69 -23.94 -12.80
N HIS A 32 -8.55 -23.26 -12.76
CA HIS A 32 -7.47 -23.60 -11.81
C HIS A 32 -6.92 -22.42 -11.02
N VAL A 33 -7.33 -21.19 -11.31
CA VAL A 33 -6.82 -20.01 -10.62
C VAL A 33 -7.88 -19.46 -9.68
N ASP A 34 -7.60 -19.50 -8.38
CA ASP A 34 -8.50 -19.00 -7.35
C ASP A 34 -8.56 -17.47 -7.32
N GLN A 35 -7.44 -16.79 -7.63
CA GLN A 35 -7.36 -15.34 -7.56
C GLN A 35 -6.35 -14.76 -8.55
N GLN A 36 -6.73 -13.64 -9.17
CA GLN A 36 -5.86 -12.81 -10.00
C GLN A 36 -5.59 -11.50 -9.25
N ILE A 37 -4.31 -11.11 -9.12
CA ILE A 37 -3.88 -9.93 -8.38
C ILE A 37 -3.19 -8.96 -9.33
N SER A 38 -3.65 -7.69 -9.36
CA SER A 38 -2.98 -6.61 -10.07
C SER A 38 -2.21 -5.72 -9.10
N LEU A 39 -1.00 -5.31 -9.45
CA LEU A 39 -0.24 -4.31 -8.71
C LEU A 39 -0.57 -2.88 -9.12
N GLY A 40 -1.23 -2.67 -10.25
CA GLY A 40 -1.58 -1.35 -10.76
C GLY A 40 -1.85 -1.32 -12.27
N ASP A 41 -2.20 -0.14 -12.76
CA ASP A 41 -2.56 0.09 -14.17
C ASP A 41 -1.31 0.35 -15.04
N PHE A 42 -0.37 -0.58 -15.02
CA PHE A 42 0.85 -0.56 -15.83
C PHE A 42 1.22 -1.97 -16.27
N VAL A 43 2.02 -2.08 -17.33
CA VAL A 43 2.48 -3.35 -17.89
C VAL A 43 3.95 -3.56 -17.55
N LEU A 44 4.29 -4.75 -17.08
CA LEU A 44 5.66 -5.20 -16.85
C LEU A 44 6.05 -6.26 -17.89
N SER A 45 7.35 -6.43 -18.09
CA SER A 45 7.89 -7.40 -19.06
C SER A 45 7.77 -8.85 -18.63
N GLY A 46 7.46 -9.11 -17.34
CA GLY A 46 7.30 -10.46 -16.79
C GLY A 46 6.69 -10.45 -15.40
N GLY A 47 6.34 -11.63 -14.90
CA GLY A 47 5.67 -11.84 -13.60
C GLY A 47 6.61 -11.84 -12.38
N GLU A 48 7.92 -11.76 -12.58
CA GLU A 48 8.89 -11.92 -11.50
C GLU A 48 8.84 -10.79 -10.49
N ILE A 49 8.74 -9.54 -10.98
CA ILE A 49 8.71 -8.35 -10.12
C ILE A 49 7.46 -8.35 -9.23
N PRO A 50 6.27 -8.60 -9.75
CA PRO A 50 5.09 -8.70 -8.92
C PRO A 50 5.07 -9.90 -7.97
N ALA A 51 5.61 -11.03 -8.42
CA ALA A 51 5.76 -12.18 -7.55
C ALA A 51 6.66 -11.83 -6.35
N LEU A 52 7.77 -11.14 -6.59
CA LEU A 52 8.66 -10.65 -5.52
C LEU A 52 7.95 -9.64 -4.61
N ALA A 53 7.19 -8.70 -5.17
CA ALA A 53 6.42 -7.74 -4.38
C ALA A 53 5.38 -8.43 -3.48
N LEU A 54 4.67 -9.43 -4.01
CA LEU A 54 3.69 -10.21 -3.25
C LEU A 54 4.37 -11.05 -2.16
N ILE A 55 5.48 -11.72 -2.50
CA ILE A 55 6.25 -12.53 -1.54
C ILE A 55 6.75 -11.64 -0.40
N ASP A 56 7.34 -10.49 -0.69
CA ASP A 56 7.82 -9.55 0.33
C ASP A 56 6.68 -9.06 1.21
N ALA A 57 5.56 -8.61 0.61
CA ALA A 57 4.40 -8.11 1.32
C ALA A 57 3.81 -9.16 2.29
N VAL A 58 3.81 -10.44 1.91
CA VAL A 58 3.32 -11.53 2.77
C VAL A 58 4.36 -11.95 3.78
N ALA A 59 5.63 -12.09 3.36
CA ALA A 59 6.71 -12.56 4.22
C ALA A 59 6.94 -11.65 5.43
N ARG A 60 6.90 -10.32 5.22
CA ARG A 60 7.07 -9.35 6.32
C ARG A 60 6.00 -9.44 7.42
N LEU A 61 4.86 -10.06 7.14
CA LEU A 61 3.80 -10.31 8.14
C LEU A 61 4.05 -11.58 8.97
N GLN A 62 5.04 -12.40 8.58
CA GLN A 62 5.35 -13.63 9.30
C GLN A 62 6.20 -13.34 10.55
N PRO A 63 5.97 -14.10 11.65
CA PRO A 63 6.79 -13.95 12.85
C PRO A 63 8.27 -14.18 12.56
N GLY A 64 9.13 -13.30 13.09
CA GLY A 64 10.60 -13.42 12.98
C GLY A 64 11.21 -12.91 11.67
N VAL A 65 10.42 -12.43 10.72
CA VAL A 65 10.94 -11.82 9.48
C VAL A 65 11.39 -10.38 9.70
N LEU A 66 10.60 -9.58 10.43
CA LEU A 66 10.99 -8.23 10.83
C LEU A 66 11.70 -8.27 12.17
N SER A 67 12.72 -7.40 12.33
CA SER A 67 13.49 -7.28 13.58
C SER A 67 12.62 -6.82 14.76
N ASP A 68 11.63 -5.96 14.49
CA ASP A 68 10.61 -5.56 15.45
C ASP A 68 9.26 -6.16 15.03
N PRO A 69 8.71 -7.10 15.83
CA PRO A 69 7.40 -7.72 15.53
C PRO A 69 6.23 -6.73 15.51
N GLN A 70 6.40 -5.53 16.05
CA GLN A 70 5.36 -4.50 16.07
C GLN A 70 5.45 -3.51 14.90
N SER A 71 6.54 -3.56 14.13
CA SER A 71 6.79 -2.61 13.04
C SER A 71 5.65 -2.59 12.00
N HIS A 72 5.12 -3.76 11.65
CA HIS A 72 4.05 -3.85 10.65
C HIS A 72 2.67 -3.40 11.16
N LEU A 73 2.48 -3.27 12.49
CA LEU A 73 1.18 -2.89 13.07
C LEU A 73 0.83 -1.42 12.81
N GLN A 74 1.83 -0.57 12.60
CA GLN A 74 1.66 0.86 12.33
C GLN A 74 1.77 1.21 10.84
N ASP A 75 1.98 0.23 9.98
CA ASP A 75 2.04 0.45 8.53
C ASP A 75 0.66 0.78 7.95
N SER A 76 0.65 1.46 6.82
CA SER A 76 -0.56 1.67 6.01
C SER A 76 -1.30 0.35 5.77
N PHE A 77 -2.62 0.41 5.73
CA PHE A 77 -3.54 -0.71 5.53
C PHE A 77 -3.61 -1.71 6.69
N SER A 78 -2.88 -1.49 7.79
CA SER A 78 -2.94 -2.37 8.95
C SER A 78 -4.32 -2.33 9.64
N PRO A 79 -4.73 -3.41 10.33
CA PRO A 79 -5.96 -3.41 11.11
C PRO A 79 -5.97 -2.37 12.24
N VAL A 80 -4.80 -2.04 12.80
CA VAL A 80 -4.63 -1.01 13.84
C VAL A 80 -4.99 0.37 13.31
N LEU A 81 -4.65 0.66 12.05
CA LEU A 81 -5.03 1.89 11.35
C LEU A 81 -6.39 1.77 10.63
N GLN A 82 -7.16 0.71 10.91
CA GLN A 82 -8.47 0.48 10.25
C GLN A 82 -8.39 0.49 8.72
N GLY A 83 -7.28 0.01 8.16
CA GLY A 83 -7.03 -0.01 6.73
C GLY A 83 -6.63 1.34 6.12
N GLN A 84 -6.45 2.38 6.92
CA GLN A 84 -6.06 3.71 6.46
C GLN A 84 -4.57 3.78 6.11
N LEU A 85 -4.18 4.87 5.44
CA LEU A 85 -2.78 5.21 5.22
C LEU A 85 -2.14 5.65 6.54
N ASP A 86 -0.85 5.38 6.70
CA ASP A 86 -0.09 5.89 7.84
C ASP A 86 0.07 7.42 7.80
N SER A 87 0.41 7.99 8.95
CA SER A 87 0.66 9.42 9.12
C SER A 87 2.00 9.83 8.53
N PRO A 88 2.21 11.12 8.20
CA PRO A 88 3.50 11.61 7.73
C PRO A 88 4.60 11.42 8.76
N HIS A 89 5.77 10.99 8.30
CA HIS A 89 6.98 10.86 9.12
C HIS A 89 7.92 12.03 8.89
N TYR A 90 8.58 12.47 9.97
CA TYR A 90 9.53 13.55 9.97
C TYR A 90 10.88 13.07 10.51
N THR A 91 11.96 13.52 9.88
CA THR A 91 13.33 13.21 10.27
C THR A 91 14.07 14.50 10.67
N ARG A 92 15.28 14.36 11.19
CA ARG A 92 16.16 15.51 11.43
C ARG A 92 16.62 16.14 10.11
N PRO A 93 16.88 17.45 10.06
CA PRO A 93 16.77 18.44 11.15
C PRO A 93 15.33 18.86 11.46
N GLU A 94 15.09 19.51 12.62
CA GLU A 94 13.76 20.00 13.04
C GLU A 94 13.18 21.05 12.08
N VAL A 95 14.04 21.84 11.45
CA VAL A 95 13.68 22.79 10.40
C VAL A 95 14.46 22.46 9.15
N TRP A 96 13.75 22.19 8.04
CA TRP A 96 14.37 21.93 6.74
C TRP A 96 13.75 22.84 5.69
N GLN A 97 14.59 23.62 5.01
CA GLN A 97 14.18 24.60 3.99
C GLN A 97 13.04 25.55 4.46
N GLY A 98 13.11 25.99 5.71
CA GLY A 98 12.11 26.88 6.30
C GLY A 98 10.82 26.18 6.77
N GLN A 99 10.71 24.86 6.62
CA GLN A 99 9.58 24.08 7.10
C GLN A 99 9.96 23.35 8.40
N ALA A 100 9.21 23.61 9.45
CA ALA A 100 9.41 22.99 10.75
C ALA A 100 8.61 21.68 10.90
N VAL A 101 9.14 20.76 11.71
CA VAL A 101 8.39 19.61 12.21
C VAL A 101 7.18 20.11 13.00
N PRO A 102 5.98 19.51 12.83
CA PRO A 102 4.79 19.90 13.59
C PRO A 102 5.04 19.88 15.11
N GLU A 103 4.64 20.95 15.78
CA GLU A 103 4.84 21.14 17.23
C GLU A 103 4.26 19.99 18.07
N ALA A 104 3.15 19.41 17.61
CA ALA A 104 2.55 18.25 18.26
C ALA A 104 3.51 17.08 18.43
N LEU A 105 4.39 16.83 17.43
CA LEU A 105 5.38 15.75 17.46
C LEU A 105 6.57 16.06 18.38
N LEU A 106 6.86 17.34 18.63
CA LEU A 106 7.94 17.81 19.49
C LEU A 106 7.52 17.93 20.96
N SER A 107 6.22 17.87 21.23
CA SER A 107 5.65 18.13 22.56
C SER A 107 5.99 17.10 23.64
N GLY A 108 6.47 15.90 23.28
CA GLY A 108 6.67 14.79 24.20
C GLY A 108 5.38 14.18 24.80
N HIS A 109 4.22 14.73 24.47
CA HIS A 109 2.91 14.30 24.95
C HIS A 109 2.37 13.16 24.07
N HIS A 110 2.49 11.90 24.49
CA HIS A 110 2.07 10.74 23.70
C HIS A 110 0.64 10.83 23.19
N ALA A 111 -0.32 11.22 24.04
CA ALA A 111 -1.71 11.33 23.62
C ALA A 111 -1.93 12.39 22.53
N ARG A 112 -1.22 13.55 22.60
CA ARG A 112 -1.27 14.61 21.59
C ARG A 112 -0.63 14.14 20.27
N ILE A 113 0.47 13.42 20.35
CA ILE A 113 1.15 12.83 19.19
C ILE A 113 0.25 11.80 18.49
N GLU A 114 -0.36 10.91 19.25
CA GLU A 114 -1.28 9.91 18.69
C GLU A 114 -2.53 10.53 18.06
N GLN A 115 -3.09 11.55 18.70
CA GLN A 115 -4.22 12.27 18.13
C GLN A 115 -3.83 12.92 16.80
N TRP A 116 -2.70 13.62 16.77
CA TRP A 116 -2.17 14.26 15.56
C TRP A 116 -1.95 13.22 14.43
N ARG A 117 -1.32 12.08 14.76
CA ARG A 117 -1.10 11.00 13.79
C ARG A 117 -2.41 10.48 13.20
N ARG A 118 -3.42 10.24 14.03
CA ARG A 118 -4.74 9.79 13.56
C ARG A 118 -5.41 10.83 12.65
N GLU A 119 -5.34 12.09 13.00
CA GLU A 119 -5.90 13.17 12.18
C GLU A 119 -5.20 13.25 10.81
N GLN A 120 -3.87 13.14 10.78
CA GLN A 120 -3.09 13.16 9.55
C GLN A 120 -3.31 11.90 8.70
N SER A 121 -3.35 10.73 9.31
CA SER A 121 -3.69 9.47 8.64
C SER A 121 -5.05 9.58 7.92
N LEU A 122 -6.07 10.05 8.61
CA LEU A 122 -7.40 10.26 8.03
C LEU A 122 -7.37 11.30 6.90
N ALA A 123 -6.65 12.40 7.06
CA ALA A 123 -6.53 13.44 6.04
C ALA A 123 -5.82 12.92 4.77
N LEU A 124 -4.72 12.17 4.93
CA LEU A 124 -4.01 11.54 3.82
C LEU A 124 -4.87 10.49 3.11
N THR A 125 -5.53 9.63 3.88
CA THR A 125 -6.41 8.60 3.32
C THR A 125 -7.54 9.23 2.52
N ARG A 126 -8.17 10.28 3.05
CA ARG A 126 -9.23 11.02 2.36
C ARG A 126 -8.75 11.65 1.06
N ARG A 127 -7.51 12.13 1.04
CA ARG A 127 -6.91 12.78 -0.14
C ARG A 127 -6.49 11.78 -1.22
N TRP A 128 -5.87 10.67 -0.83
CA TRP A 128 -5.19 9.77 -1.76
C TRP A 128 -5.91 8.45 -1.99
N ARG A 129 -6.64 7.97 -0.98
CA ARG A 129 -7.35 6.69 -1.01
C ARG A 129 -8.73 6.81 -0.35
N PRO A 130 -9.60 7.68 -0.89
CA PRO A 130 -10.96 7.85 -0.35
C PRO A 130 -11.77 6.54 -0.41
N ASP A 131 -11.42 5.63 -1.30
CA ASP A 131 -12.00 4.29 -1.43
C ASP A 131 -11.86 3.42 -0.17
N LEU A 132 -10.88 3.71 0.69
CA LEU A 132 -10.65 2.99 1.96
C LEU A 132 -11.51 3.51 3.12
N LEU A 133 -12.20 4.62 2.93
CA LEU A 133 -12.99 5.24 3.99
C LEU A 133 -14.49 4.90 3.85
N PRO A 134 -15.17 4.59 4.98
CA PRO A 134 -16.62 4.55 4.98
C PRO A 134 -17.22 5.89 4.51
N GLU A 135 -18.37 5.85 3.82
CA GLU A 135 -19.05 7.06 3.28
C GLU A 135 -19.25 8.16 4.33
N ALA A 136 -19.50 7.78 5.58
CA ALA A 136 -19.66 8.73 6.71
C ALA A 136 -18.42 9.60 6.94
N HIS A 137 -17.22 9.11 6.62
CA HIS A 137 -15.97 9.86 6.78
C HIS A 137 -15.67 10.79 5.59
N LEU A 138 -16.28 10.57 4.43
CA LEU A 138 -16.10 11.41 3.24
C LEU A 138 -16.83 12.74 3.36
N GLN A 139 -17.90 12.79 4.13
CA GLN A 139 -18.78 13.98 4.25
C GLN A 139 -18.36 14.96 5.37
N GLN A 140 -17.42 14.59 6.23
CA GLN A 140 -16.98 15.49 7.31
C GLN A 140 -15.99 16.52 6.74
N PRO A 141 -16.19 17.84 6.99
CA PRO A 141 -15.23 18.86 6.59
C PRO A 141 -13.89 18.61 7.31
N LEU A 142 -12.78 18.76 6.58
CA LEU A 142 -11.44 18.75 7.17
C LEU A 142 -11.41 19.91 8.18
N LYS A 143 -11.22 19.62 9.46
CA LYS A 143 -10.91 20.65 10.46
C LYS A 143 -9.62 21.31 9.98
N GLY A 144 -9.70 22.61 9.68
CA GLY A 144 -8.67 23.35 8.98
C GLY A 144 -7.26 23.07 9.49
N THR A 145 -6.38 22.75 8.58
CA THR A 145 -4.96 23.02 8.72
C THR A 145 -4.87 24.55 8.77
N GLY A 146 -4.75 25.09 9.98
CA GLY A 146 -4.50 26.52 10.16
C GLY A 146 -3.28 26.94 9.35
N GLU A 147 -3.44 28.03 8.63
CA GLU A 147 -2.41 28.76 7.92
C GLU A 147 -1.23 29.11 8.81
#